data_4e028fe7f03f3392285887d10ce087a6
#
_entry.id   4e028fe7f03f3392285887d10ce087a6
#
_cell.length_a   1.000
_cell.length_b   1.000
_cell.length_c   1.000
_cell.angle_alpha   90.00
_cell.angle_beta   90.00
_cell.angle_gamma   90.00
#
_symmetry.space_group_name_H-M   'P 1'
#
loop_
_entity.id
_entity.type
_entity.pdbx_description
1 polymer ?
#
loop_
_entity_poly.entity_id
_entity_poly.type
_entity_poly.pdbx_seq_one_letter_code
_entity_poly.pdbx_strand_id
1 'polypeptide(L)'
;GLISYRSDATKGAEKQSTTKVFPNPVRETYNGLIAINGLVTNANIKITSIEGELVFESFAKGGQATWNGKNKNGDRVSTGVYLVFSADVNGLEKIVSKILFIH
;
A
#
# COMPACT_ATOMS: atom_id res chain seq x y z
N GLY A 1 -22.92 -22.14 -3.38
CA GLY A 1 -22.54 -22.25 -3.20
C GLY A 1 -22.40 -22.15 -3.26
N LEU A 2 -22.84 -21.89 -2.90
CA LEU A 2 -22.37 -21.85 -2.68
C LEU A 2 -21.82 -21.79 -2.77
N ILE A 3 -21.96 -21.65 -2.60
CA ILE A 3 -21.15 -21.68 -2.36
C ILE A 3 -20.47 -21.39 -2.55
N SER A 4 -20.74 -21.15 -2.43
CA SER A 4 -19.71 -20.92 -2.37
C SER A 4 -19.14 -20.33 -2.53
N TYR A 5 -19.47 -20.08 -2.30
CA TYR A 5 -18.65 -19.64 -2.18
C TYR A 5 -17.97 -19.41 -2.19
N ARG A 6 -17.95 -19.41 -2.10
CA ARG A 6 -17.06 -19.40 -1.77
C ARG A 6 -16.23 -19.52 -2.19
N SER A 7 -16.23 -19.73 -2.38
CA SER A 7 -15.25 -19.93 -2.52
C SER A 7 -14.55 -19.74 -3.03
N ASP A 8 -14.67 -19.70 -3.22
CA ASP A 8 -13.89 -19.57 -3.58
C ASP A 8 -13.34 -19.00 -4.08
N ALA A 9 -13.29 -18.87 -4.02
CA ALA A 9 -12.72 -18.47 -4.43
C ALA A 9 -12.04 -17.88 -4.81
N THR A 10 -12.05 -17.50 -5.35
CA THR A 10 -11.09 -17.06 -5.90
C THR A 10 -9.81 -16.70 -5.50
N LYS A 11 -8.86 -16.80 -6.03
CA LYS A 11 -7.64 -16.93 -5.26
C LYS A 11 -6.67 -15.79 -5.48
N GLY A 12 -6.56 -15.27 -6.69
CA GLY A 12 -5.72 -14.13 -6.97
C GLY A 12 -6.15 -12.90 -6.21
N ALA A 13 -7.43 -12.66 -6.17
CA ALA A 13 -7.96 -11.50 -5.45
C ALA A 13 -7.70 -11.62 -3.95
N GLU A 14 -7.73 -12.84 -3.45
CA GLU A 14 -7.49 -13.06 -2.03
C GLU A 14 -6.08 -12.68 -1.63
N LYS A 15 -5.12 -12.90 -2.53
CA LYS A 15 -3.73 -12.55 -2.23
C LYS A 15 -3.56 -11.04 -2.06
N GLN A 16 -4.31 -10.27 -2.81
CA GLN A 16 -4.24 -8.82 -2.67
C GLN A 16 -4.81 -8.36 -1.36
N SER A 17 -5.80 -9.07 -0.85
CA SER A 17 -6.43 -8.70 0.41
C SER A 17 -5.52 -8.95 1.61
N THR A 18 -4.40 -9.66 1.44
CA THR A 18 -3.46 -9.88 2.54
C THR A 18 -2.55 -8.69 2.80
N THR A 19 -2.50 -7.72 1.88
CA THR A 19 -1.69 -6.52 2.10
C THR A 19 -2.40 -5.62 3.08
N LYS A 20 -1.70 -5.23 4.13
CA LYS A 20 -2.27 -4.39 5.17
C LYS A 20 -1.39 -3.20 5.45
N VAL A 21 -2.03 -2.09 5.75
CA VAL A 21 -1.35 -0.85 6.08
C VAL A 21 -1.74 -0.45 7.49
N PHE A 22 -0.75 -0.07 8.28
CA PHE A 22 -1.01 0.34 9.66
C PHE A 22 -0.11 1.52 10.03
N PRO A 23 -0.64 2.58 10.62
CA PRO A 23 -2.07 2.84 10.88
C PRO A 23 -2.78 3.26 9.61
N ASN A 24 -4.09 3.04 9.57
CA ASN A 24 -4.92 3.43 8.44
C ASN A 24 -6.34 3.59 8.94
N PRO A 25 -6.85 4.82 9.02
CA PRO A 25 -6.30 6.07 8.49
C PRO A 25 -5.14 6.59 9.31
N VAL A 26 -4.32 7.43 8.65
CA VAL A 26 -3.21 8.10 9.30
C VAL A 26 -3.70 9.48 9.73
N ARG A 27 -3.70 9.73 11.02
CA ARG A 27 -4.21 10.98 11.56
C ARG A 27 -3.10 12.00 11.70
N GLU A 28 -3.47 13.28 11.74
CA GLU A 28 -2.46 14.34 11.77
C GLU A 28 -1.54 14.27 12.98
N THR A 29 -2.02 13.67 14.08
CA THR A 29 -1.20 13.54 15.27
C THR A 29 -0.21 12.40 15.21
N TYR A 30 -0.29 11.56 14.18
CA TYR A 30 0.60 10.42 14.08
C TYR A 30 1.90 10.82 13.37
N ASN A 31 3.03 10.63 14.03
CA ASN A 31 4.34 11.00 13.51
C ASN A 31 5.26 9.81 13.25
N GLY A 32 4.76 8.60 13.44
CA GLY A 32 5.57 7.41 13.26
C GLY A 32 5.60 6.91 11.84
N LEU A 33 6.19 5.74 11.67
CA LEU A 33 6.25 5.09 10.36
C LEU A 33 4.94 4.38 10.08
N ILE A 34 4.58 4.36 8.80
CA ILE A 34 3.43 3.63 8.30
C ILE A 34 3.94 2.31 7.77
N ALA A 35 3.45 1.21 8.30
CA ALA A 35 3.90 -0.13 7.91
C ALA A 35 2.98 -0.70 6.86
N ILE A 36 3.56 -1.26 5.81
CA ILE A 36 2.83 -1.94 4.73
C ILE A 36 3.30 -3.37 4.74
N ASN A 37 2.42 -4.29 5.12
CA ASN A 37 2.74 -5.70 5.30
C ASN A 37 2.02 -6.55 4.28
N GLY A 38 2.48 -7.80 4.12
CA GLY A 38 1.85 -8.73 3.20
C GLY A 38 2.28 -8.55 1.77
N LEU A 39 3.45 -7.97 1.56
CA LEU A 39 3.98 -7.73 0.23
C LEU A 39 4.85 -8.91 -0.22
N VAL A 40 5.03 -9.01 -1.53
CA VAL A 40 6.00 -9.95 -2.08
C VAL A 40 7.40 -9.43 -1.78
N THR A 41 8.28 -10.31 -1.34
CA THR A 41 9.67 -9.94 -1.03
C THR A 41 10.34 -9.34 -2.25
N ASN A 42 11.04 -8.23 -2.05
CA ASN A 42 11.74 -7.50 -3.09
C ASN A 42 10.84 -6.82 -4.11
N ALA A 43 9.52 -6.75 -3.84
CA ALA A 43 8.64 -6.02 -4.72
C ALA A 43 8.98 -4.54 -4.68
N ASN A 44 8.86 -3.90 -5.83
CA ASN A 44 9.02 -2.43 -5.91
C ASN A 44 7.69 -1.81 -5.48
N ILE A 45 7.74 -0.95 -4.49
CA ILE A 45 6.56 -0.32 -3.91
C ILE A 45 6.55 1.14 -4.31
N LYS A 46 5.43 1.58 -4.88
CA LYS A 46 5.22 2.98 -5.23
C LYS A 46 3.96 3.47 -4.57
N ILE A 47 4.02 4.66 -4.00
CA ILE A 47 2.86 5.30 -3.39
C ILE A 47 2.58 6.57 -4.17
N THR A 48 1.36 6.70 -4.67
CA THR A 48 0.96 7.85 -5.47
C THR A 48 -0.25 8.53 -4.85
N SER A 49 -0.45 9.79 -5.23
CA SER A 49 -1.69 10.48 -4.94
C SER A 49 -2.80 9.87 -5.78
N ILE A 50 -4.05 10.29 -5.50
CA ILE A 50 -5.19 9.81 -6.27
C ILE A 50 -5.10 10.26 -7.73
N GLU A 51 -4.36 11.34 -8.01
CA GLU A 51 -4.14 11.81 -9.37
C GLU A 51 -3.00 11.07 -10.07
N GLY A 52 -2.29 10.20 -9.36
CA GLY A 52 -1.22 9.44 -9.96
C GLY A 52 0.18 10.03 -9.77
N GLU A 53 0.31 11.07 -8.97
CA GLU A 53 1.61 11.66 -8.71
C GLU A 53 2.39 10.80 -7.73
N LEU A 54 3.61 10.43 -8.11
CA LEU A 54 4.45 9.59 -7.26
C LEU A 54 4.95 10.39 -6.07
N VAL A 55 4.67 9.91 -4.86
CA VAL A 55 5.12 10.58 -3.64
C VAL A 55 6.20 9.78 -2.91
N PHE A 56 6.25 8.47 -3.09
CA PHE A 56 7.24 7.65 -2.40
C PHE A 56 7.47 6.36 -3.16
N GLU A 57 8.72 5.87 -3.10
CA GLU A 57 9.09 4.61 -3.74
C GLU A 57 10.08 3.88 -2.87
N SER A 58 9.93 2.57 -2.77
CA SER A 58 10.82 1.75 -1.95
C SER A 58 10.71 0.30 -2.40
N PHE A 59 11.42 -0.58 -1.70
CA PHE A 59 11.35 -2.02 -1.94
C PHE A 59 10.90 -2.71 -0.66
N ALA A 60 10.12 -3.78 -0.82
CA ALA A 60 9.69 -4.58 0.30
C ALA A 60 10.84 -5.46 0.77
N LYS A 61 11.08 -5.46 2.07
CA LYS A 61 12.08 -6.34 2.68
C LYS A 61 11.34 -7.33 3.57
N GLY A 62 11.45 -8.61 3.22
CA GLY A 62 10.75 -9.63 3.98
C GLY A 62 9.24 -9.45 3.96
N GLY A 63 8.69 -8.93 2.87
CA GLY A 63 7.26 -8.72 2.75
C GLY A 63 6.75 -7.45 3.39
N GLN A 64 7.64 -6.56 3.83
CA GLN A 64 7.24 -5.33 4.52
C GLN A 64 7.94 -4.13 3.93
N ALA A 65 7.23 -3.01 3.87
CA ALA A 65 7.80 -1.72 3.54
C ALA A 65 7.31 -0.71 4.57
N THR A 66 8.08 0.37 4.76
CA THR A 66 7.68 1.43 5.67
C THR A 66 7.76 2.76 4.96
N TRP A 67 6.89 3.68 5.38
CA TRP A 67 6.82 5.02 4.79
C TRP A 67 6.61 6.02 5.91
N ASN A 68 7.30 7.15 5.82
CA ASN A 68 7.21 8.16 6.86
C ASN A 68 6.09 9.19 6.59
N GLY A 69 5.27 8.98 5.57
CA GLY A 69 4.18 9.90 5.26
C GLY A 69 4.60 11.17 4.57
N LYS A 70 5.82 11.23 4.08
CA LYS A 70 6.35 12.43 3.45
C LYS A 70 6.58 12.19 1.96
N ASN A 71 6.48 13.28 1.19
CA ASN A 71 6.77 13.21 -0.24
C ASN A 71 8.27 13.30 -0.47
N LYS A 72 8.66 13.38 -1.76
CA LYS A 72 10.07 13.40 -2.13
C LYS A 72 10.80 14.64 -1.63
N ASN A 73 10.07 15.70 -1.34
CA ASN A 73 10.66 16.94 -0.84
C ASN A 73 10.80 16.94 0.68
N GLY A 74 10.33 15.89 1.35
CA GLY A 74 10.39 15.82 2.79
C GLY A 74 9.19 16.45 3.50
N ASP A 75 8.16 16.83 2.77
CA ASP A 75 6.96 17.42 3.34
C ASP A 75 5.91 16.35 3.56
N ARG A 76 5.21 16.47 4.69
CA ARG A 76 4.11 15.54 4.96
C ARG A 76 3.03 15.71 3.91
N VAL A 77 2.53 14.58 3.41
CA VAL A 77 1.48 14.63 2.38
C VAL A 77 0.18 15.16 2.97
N SER A 78 -0.62 15.77 2.11
CA SER A 78 -1.86 16.39 2.54
C SER A 78 -2.97 15.35 2.73
N THR A 79 -4.09 15.80 3.29
CA THR A 79 -5.27 14.97 3.46
C THR A 79 -5.69 14.38 2.12
N GLY A 80 -6.00 13.10 2.12
CA GLY A 80 -6.47 12.44 0.92
C GLY A 80 -6.19 10.97 0.94
N VAL A 81 -6.48 10.34 -0.19
CA VAL A 81 -6.25 8.91 -0.39
C VAL A 81 -4.98 8.74 -1.21
N TYR A 82 -4.13 7.84 -0.77
CA TYR A 82 -2.88 7.51 -1.47
C TYR A 82 -2.91 6.05 -1.85
N LEU A 83 -2.47 5.76 -3.05
CA LEU A 83 -2.54 4.41 -3.61
C LEU A 83 -1.19 3.74 -3.47
N VAL A 84 -1.21 2.47 -3.05
CA VAL A 84 0.01 1.67 -2.92
C VAL A 84 0.05 0.69 -4.09
N PHE A 85 1.10 0.79 -4.90
CA PHE A 85 1.32 -0.11 -6.02
C PHE A 85 2.47 -1.05 -5.66
N SER A 86 2.33 -2.30 -6.07
CA SER A 86 3.40 -3.28 -5.93
C SER A 86 3.72 -3.86 -7.29
N ALA A 87 5.01 -3.86 -7.66
CA ALA A 87 5.46 -4.44 -8.91
C ALA A 87 6.26 -5.70 -8.61
N ASP A 88 5.95 -6.77 -9.34
CA ASP A 88 6.65 -8.03 -9.17
C ASP A 88 7.93 -8.04 -10.01
N VAL A 89 8.60 -9.20 -10.09
CA VAL A 89 9.86 -9.33 -10.81
C VAL A 89 9.70 -9.10 -12.31
N ASN A 90 8.50 -9.22 -12.83
CA ASN A 90 8.21 -8.97 -14.24
C ASN A 90 7.85 -7.53 -14.51
N GLY A 91 7.85 -6.68 -13.48
CA GLY A 91 7.51 -5.28 -13.62
C GLY A 91 6.02 -5.01 -13.69
N LEU A 92 5.20 -6.01 -13.46
CA LEU A 92 3.75 -5.85 -13.50
C LEU A 92 3.29 -5.18 -12.20
N GLU A 93 2.72 -3.99 -12.34
CA GLU A 93 2.26 -3.23 -11.18
C GLU A 93 0.77 -3.43 -10.96
N LYS A 94 0.39 -3.47 -9.70
CA LYS A 94 -1.02 -3.49 -9.34
C LYS A 94 -1.22 -2.76 -8.03
N ILE A 95 -2.43 -2.23 -7.85
CA ILE A 95 -2.79 -1.57 -6.60
C ILE A 95 -3.06 -2.64 -5.56
N VAL A 96 -2.34 -2.59 -4.46
CA VAL A 96 -2.47 -3.60 -3.40
C VAL A 96 -3.12 -3.03 -2.15
N SER A 97 -3.16 -1.70 -2.00
CA SER A 97 -3.79 -1.10 -0.84
C SER A 97 -3.99 0.39 -1.06
N LYS A 98 -4.71 1.00 -0.14
CA LYS A 98 -4.92 2.45 -0.09
C LYS A 98 -4.61 2.93 1.30
N ILE A 99 -4.12 4.16 1.40
CA ILE A 99 -3.82 4.79 2.68
C ILE A 99 -4.59 6.09 2.75
N LEU A 100 -5.35 6.26 3.83
CA LEU A 100 -6.13 7.48 4.02
C LEU A 100 -5.42 8.37 5.03
N PHE A 101 -5.14 9.61 4.63
CA PHE A 101 -4.60 10.63 5.52
C PHE A 101 -5.71 11.60 5.91
N ILE A 102 -5.86 11.83 7.20
CA ILE A 102 -6.86 12.71 7.77
C ILE A 102 -6.16 13.77 8.59
N HIS A 103 -6.53 15.00 8.34
CA HIS A 103 -6.04 16.13 9.15
C HIS A 103 -7.15 16.72 10.00
#